data_ac586c584c2ab567d4694b63dee194f1
#
_entry.id   ac586c584c2ab567d4694b63dee194f1
#
_cell.length_a   1.000
_cell.length_b   1.000
_cell.length_c   1.000
_cell.angle_alpha   90.00
_cell.angle_beta   90.00
_cell.angle_gamma   90.00
#
_symmetry.space_group_name_H-M   'P 1'
#
loop_
_entity.id
_entity.type
_entity.pdbx_description
1 polymer ?
#
loop_
_entity_poly.entity_id
_entity_poly.type
_entity_poly.pdbx_seq_one_letter_code
_entity_poly.pdbx_strand_id
1 'polypeptide(L)'
;PAFVLEIRPETNEVVIGTYEESLTTVVRAKQLNFMSVEDLKEPLRVFAKIRYNHKGAWCTVERTKEDEVTCCFEEPQRAVTPGQAIVFYDGEYVLGGGTIL
;
A
#
# COMPACT_ATOMS: atom_id res chain seq x y z
N PRO A 1 -17.37 8.14 -12.39
CA PRO A 1 -16.14 7.62 -13.00
C PRO A 1 -15.79 6.23 -12.52
N ALA A 2 -15.14 5.48 -13.38
CA ALA A 2 -14.68 4.14 -13.06
C ALA A 2 -13.27 4.19 -12.45
N PHE A 3 -12.97 3.21 -11.61
CA PHE A 3 -11.67 3.07 -10.96
C PHE A 3 -11.06 1.73 -11.32
N VAL A 4 -9.72 1.70 -11.41
CA VAL A 4 -9.01 0.46 -11.63
C VAL A 4 -8.97 -0.31 -10.31
N LEU A 5 -9.58 -1.50 -10.28
CA LEU A 5 -9.62 -2.36 -9.11
C LEU A 5 -8.46 -3.36 -9.10
N GLU A 6 -8.08 -3.83 -10.29
CA GLU A 6 -7.08 -4.86 -10.43
C GLU A 6 -6.45 -4.80 -11.82
N ILE A 7 -5.19 -5.14 -11.91
CA ILE A 7 -4.49 -5.34 -13.18
C ILE A 7 -4.07 -6.81 -13.22
N ARG A 8 -4.46 -7.51 -14.29
CA ARG A 8 -4.13 -8.93 -14.50
C ARG A 8 -3.17 -9.06 -15.69
N PRO A 9 -1.86 -8.96 -15.45
CA PRO A 9 -0.88 -8.98 -16.55
C PRO A 9 -0.88 -10.28 -17.36
N GLU A 10 -1.23 -11.39 -16.75
CA GLU A 10 -1.27 -12.70 -17.41
C GLU A 10 -2.30 -12.77 -18.54
N THR A 11 -3.37 -11.99 -18.41
CA THR A 11 -4.47 -11.96 -19.38
C THR A 11 -4.60 -10.60 -20.07
N ASN A 12 -3.74 -9.64 -19.73
CA ASN A 12 -3.85 -8.24 -20.19
C ASN A 12 -5.18 -7.60 -19.84
N GLU A 13 -5.75 -8.00 -18.70
CA GLU A 13 -7.02 -7.47 -18.26
C GLU A 13 -6.84 -6.38 -17.21
N VAL A 14 -7.70 -5.35 -17.30
CA VAL A 14 -7.81 -4.32 -16.27
C VAL A 14 -9.24 -4.41 -15.72
N VAL A 15 -9.36 -4.70 -14.43
CA VAL A 15 -10.65 -4.77 -13.77
C VAL A 15 -11.00 -3.37 -13.27
N ILE A 16 -12.14 -2.85 -13.70
CA ILE A 16 -12.63 -1.54 -13.30
C ILE A 16 -13.95 -1.66 -12.54
N GLY A 17 -14.23 -0.68 -11.71
CA GLY A 17 -15.46 -0.67 -10.92
C GLY A 17 -15.86 0.72 -10.47
N THR A 18 -16.85 0.78 -9.61
CA THR A 18 -17.37 2.02 -9.04
C THR A 18 -16.46 2.53 -7.92
N TYR A 19 -16.76 3.73 -7.42
CA TYR A 19 -16.02 4.31 -6.29
C TYR A 19 -16.06 3.39 -5.05
N GLU A 20 -17.24 2.88 -4.72
CA GLU A 20 -17.41 1.99 -3.56
C GLU A 20 -16.61 0.70 -3.73
N GLU A 21 -16.55 0.16 -4.93
CA GLU A 21 -15.77 -1.04 -5.23
C GLU A 21 -14.27 -0.79 -5.19
N SER A 22 -13.83 0.46 -5.36
CA SER A 22 -12.42 0.82 -5.32
C SER A 22 -11.87 0.99 -3.90
N LEU A 23 -12.72 0.99 -2.88
CA LEU A 23 -12.31 1.17 -1.50
C LEU A 23 -11.70 -0.12 -0.93
N THR A 24 -10.56 0.02 -0.26
CA THR A 24 -9.92 -1.08 0.45
C THR A 24 -9.23 -0.61 1.71
N THR A 25 -9.20 -1.45 2.72
CA THR A 25 -8.41 -1.22 3.93
C THR A 25 -7.10 -2.00 3.92
N VAL A 26 -6.95 -2.96 3.00
CA VAL A 26 -5.77 -3.82 2.95
C VAL A 26 -4.99 -3.55 1.67
N VAL A 27 -3.71 -3.20 1.83
CA VAL A 27 -2.80 -2.95 0.72
C VAL A 27 -1.55 -3.77 0.94
N ARG A 28 -1.13 -4.52 -0.08
CA ARG A 28 0.11 -5.29 -0.03
C ARG A 28 1.17 -4.59 -0.88
N ALA A 29 2.41 -4.62 -0.41
CA ALA A 29 3.53 -4.00 -1.11
C ALA A 29 4.75 -4.90 -1.08
N LYS A 30 5.55 -4.81 -2.13
CA LYS A 30 6.81 -5.54 -2.29
C LYS A 30 7.94 -4.60 -2.67
N GLN A 31 9.14 -5.14 -2.87
CA GLN A 31 10.33 -4.37 -3.26
C GLN A 31 10.61 -3.25 -2.25
N LEU A 32 10.67 -3.64 -0.98
CA LEU A 32 10.80 -2.70 0.13
C LEU A 32 12.15 -1.99 0.11
N ASN A 33 12.12 -0.68 0.39
CA ASN A 33 13.30 0.18 0.47
C ASN A 33 13.44 0.75 1.87
N PHE A 34 14.67 0.87 2.37
CA PHE A 34 15.04 1.49 3.65
C PHE A 34 14.52 0.79 4.90
N MET A 35 13.62 -0.18 4.75
CA MET A 35 13.11 -0.95 5.87
C MET A 35 13.87 -2.26 5.97
N SER A 36 14.37 -2.59 7.16
CA SER A 36 15.05 -3.85 7.42
C SER A 36 14.09 -4.89 7.98
N VAL A 37 14.52 -6.14 7.99
CA VAL A 37 13.80 -7.21 8.67
C VAL A 37 13.60 -6.88 10.14
N GLU A 38 14.59 -6.20 10.74
CA GLU A 38 14.56 -5.82 12.15
C GLU A 38 13.45 -4.81 12.46
N ASP A 39 13.16 -3.92 11.50
CA ASP A 39 12.14 -2.89 11.69
C ASP A 39 10.73 -3.44 11.74
N LEU A 40 10.51 -4.65 11.21
CA LEU A 40 9.18 -5.24 11.05
C LEU A 40 9.02 -6.57 11.77
N LYS A 41 9.72 -6.75 12.89
CA LYS A 41 9.55 -7.96 13.75
C LYS A 41 8.14 -8.07 14.29
N GLU A 42 7.50 -6.94 14.52
CA GLU A 42 6.13 -6.86 15.01
C GLU A 42 5.35 -5.88 14.14
N PRO A 43 4.03 -5.98 14.10
CA PRO A 43 3.22 -4.99 13.38
C PRO A 43 3.51 -3.58 13.89
N LEU A 44 3.66 -2.64 12.98
CA LEU A 44 4.04 -1.27 13.29
C LEU A 44 3.00 -0.31 12.73
N ARG A 45 2.48 0.58 13.58
CA ARG A 45 1.56 1.62 13.15
C ARG A 45 2.35 2.78 12.58
N VAL A 46 2.12 3.10 11.31
CA VAL A 46 2.84 4.15 10.61
C VAL A 46 1.90 5.00 9.77
N PHE A 47 2.36 6.19 9.39
CA PHE A 47 1.65 7.03 8.44
C PHE A 47 2.14 6.69 7.03
N ALA A 48 1.21 6.45 6.10
CA ALA A 48 1.56 6.02 4.75
C ALA A 48 0.92 6.89 3.69
N LYS A 49 1.63 7.09 2.60
CA LYS A 49 1.11 7.73 1.39
C LYS A 49 1.18 6.75 0.24
N ILE A 50 0.07 6.57 -0.45
CA ILE A 50 -0.05 5.58 -1.54
C ILE A 50 0.07 6.19 -2.93
N ARG A 51 0.22 7.50 -3.03
CA ARG A 51 0.44 8.22 -4.27
C ARG A 51 0.91 9.64 -3.96
N TYR A 52 1.47 10.30 -4.95
CA TYR A 52 2.07 11.63 -4.81
C TYR A 52 1.14 12.66 -4.16
N ASN A 53 -0.12 12.70 -4.59
CA ASN A 53 -1.10 13.67 -4.09
C ASN A 53 -1.86 13.18 -2.86
N HIS A 54 -1.52 12.02 -2.32
CA HIS A 54 -2.22 11.46 -1.17
C HIS A 54 -1.86 12.25 0.08
N LYS A 55 -2.86 12.58 0.89
CA LYS A 55 -2.65 13.26 2.17
C LYS A 55 -1.94 12.38 3.18
N GLY A 56 -2.01 11.09 2.97
CA GLY A 56 -1.52 10.11 3.90
C GLY A 56 -2.61 9.60 4.82
N ALA A 57 -2.39 8.43 5.37
CA ALA A 57 -3.33 7.77 6.28
C ALA A 57 -2.57 6.84 7.22
N TRP A 58 -3.15 6.62 8.39
CA TRP A 58 -2.59 5.68 9.34
C TRP A 58 -2.87 4.24 8.94
N CYS A 59 -1.85 3.42 9.04
CA CYS A 59 -1.99 1.98 8.80
C CYS A 59 -1.08 1.21 9.74
N THR A 60 -1.36 -0.08 9.86
CA THR A 60 -0.50 -1.02 10.56
C THR A 60 0.19 -1.86 9.50
N VAL A 61 1.51 -1.85 9.49
CA VAL A 61 2.33 -2.59 8.54
C VAL A 61 2.79 -3.87 9.22
N GLU A 62 2.58 -4.99 8.56
CA GLU A 62 2.99 -6.30 9.03
C GLU A 62 3.76 -7.01 7.92
N ARG A 63 4.90 -7.59 8.29
CA ARG A 63 5.68 -8.37 7.34
C ARG A 63 5.02 -9.71 7.09
N THR A 64 4.73 -10.00 5.83
CA THR A 64 4.08 -11.25 5.44
C THR A 64 5.01 -12.20 4.71
N LYS A 65 6.03 -11.65 4.04
CA LYS A 65 7.07 -12.43 3.35
C LYS A 65 8.38 -11.65 3.43
N GLU A 66 9.46 -12.25 2.98
CA GLU A 66 10.79 -11.66 3.06
C GLU A 66 10.87 -10.23 2.49
N ASP A 67 10.22 -9.98 1.35
CA ASP A 67 10.20 -8.68 0.70
C ASP A 67 8.78 -8.17 0.46
N GLU A 68 7.87 -8.53 1.35
CA GLU A 68 6.46 -8.16 1.22
C GLU A 68 5.87 -7.77 2.58
N VAL A 69 5.08 -6.73 2.57
CA VAL A 69 4.32 -6.31 3.74
C VAL A 69 2.84 -6.20 3.39
N THR A 70 2.01 -6.37 4.41
CA THR A 70 0.57 -6.08 4.33
C THR A 70 0.29 -4.88 5.20
N CYS A 71 -0.34 -3.88 4.61
CA CYS A 71 -0.72 -2.64 5.29
C CYS A 71 -2.22 -2.66 5.53
N CYS A 72 -2.61 -2.60 6.80
CA CYS A 72 -4.02 -2.51 7.18
C CYS A 72 -4.33 -1.07 7.56
N PHE A 73 -5.03 -0.37 6.70
CA PHE A 73 -5.39 1.03 6.93
C PHE A 73 -6.55 1.14 7.91
N GLU A 74 -6.50 2.15 8.76
CA GLU A 74 -7.56 2.41 9.73
C GLU A 74 -8.84 2.91 9.04
N GLU A 75 -8.68 3.59 7.90
CA GLU A 75 -9.80 4.04 7.07
C GLU A 75 -9.65 3.50 5.65
N PRO A 76 -10.76 3.23 4.95
CA PRO A 76 -10.68 2.75 3.57
C PRO A 76 -9.95 3.73 2.65
N GLN A 77 -9.12 3.20 1.77
CA GLN A 77 -8.37 3.97 0.78
C GLN A 77 -8.95 3.73 -0.60
N ARG A 78 -9.07 4.80 -1.38
CA ARG A 78 -9.60 4.72 -2.74
C ARG A 78 -8.49 4.69 -3.76
N ALA A 79 -8.80 4.16 -4.92
CA ALA A 79 -7.94 4.20 -6.10
C ALA A 79 -6.52 3.67 -5.84
N VAL A 80 -6.42 2.63 -5.00
CA VAL A 80 -5.16 1.92 -4.79
C VAL A 80 -4.86 1.13 -6.05
N THR A 81 -3.74 1.41 -6.68
CA THR A 81 -3.41 0.84 -7.98
C THR A 81 -2.12 0.03 -7.89
N PRO A 82 -2.12 -1.23 -8.34
CA PRO A 82 -0.89 -2.02 -8.43
C PRO A 82 0.18 -1.28 -9.23
N GLY A 83 1.41 -1.37 -8.78
CA GLY A 83 2.54 -0.70 -9.40
C GLY A 83 2.84 0.69 -8.87
N GLN A 84 1.92 1.31 -8.13
CA GLN A 84 2.18 2.58 -7.48
C GLN A 84 3.11 2.40 -6.28
N ALA A 85 3.85 3.45 -5.96
CA ALA A 85 4.70 3.46 -4.77
C ALA A 85 3.87 3.74 -3.52
N ILE A 86 4.24 3.07 -2.43
CA ILE A 86 3.76 3.41 -1.09
C ILE A 86 4.96 3.83 -0.25
N VAL A 87 4.80 4.89 0.53
CA VAL A 87 5.88 5.42 1.37
C VAL A 87 5.39 5.52 2.80
N PHE A 88 6.21 5.02 3.73
CA PHE A 88 5.91 4.99 5.16
C PHE A 88 6.70 6.05 5.90
N TYR A 89 6.05 6.72 6.84
CA TYR A 89 6.62 7.82 7.61
C TYR A 89 6.46 7.61 9.11
N ASP A 90 7.46 8.11 9.84
CA ASP A 90 7.36 8.33 11.28
C ASP A 90 7.54 9.84 11.49
N GLY A 91 6.43 10.56 11.68
CA GLY A 91 6.46 12.01 11.68
C GLY A 91 6.97 12.55 10.34
N GLU A 92 8.07 13.28 10.37
CA GLU A 92 8.71 13.84 9.17
C GLU A 92 9.72 12.89 8.53
N TYR A 93 10.03 11.78 9.19
CA TYR A 93 11.05 10.86 8.71
C TYR A 93 10.46 9.77 7.83
N VAL A 94 11.12 9.54 6.70
CA VAL A 94 10.78 8.41 5.84
C VAL A 94 11.35 7.14 6.45
N LEU A 95 10.48 6.21 6.79
CA LEU A 95 10.88 4.89 7.29
C LEU A 95 11.27 3.96 6.15
N GLY A 96 10.58 4.08 5.04
CA GLY A 96 10.79 3.22 3.91
C GLY A 96 9.60 3.25 2.96
N GLY A 97 9.56 2.31 2.05
CA GLY A 97 8.46 2.19 1.11
C GLY A 97 8.56 0.94 0.27
N GLY A 98 7.67 0.82 -0.68
CA GLY A 98 7.62 -0.31 -1.59
C GLY A 98 6.73 -0.04 -2.78
N THR A 99 6.44 -1.09 -3.53
CA THR A 99 5.57 -1.04 -4.70
C THR A 99 4.31 -1.84 -4.41
N ILE A 100 3.16 -1.24 -4.61
CA ILE A 100 1.86 -1.86 -4.37
C ILE A 100 1.67 -3.04 -5.33
N LEU A 101 1.27 -4.16 -4.76
CA LEU A 101 0.95 -5.38 -5.51
C LEU A 101 -0.41 -5.30 -6.19
#